data_a95313dcf250df2372d75d1cc5ef1a6f
#
_entry.id   a95313dcf250df2372d75d1cc5ef1a6f
#
_cell.length_a   1.000
_cell.length_b   1.000
_cell.length_c   1.000
_cell.angle_alpha   90.00
_cell.angle_beta   90.00
_cell.angle_gamma   90.00
#
_symmetry.space_group_name_H-M   'P 1'
#
loop_
_entity.id
_entity.type
_entity.pdbx_description
1 polymer ?
#
loop_
_entity_poly.entity_id
_entity_poly.type
_entity_poly.pdbx_seq_one_letter_code
_entity_poly.pdbx_strand_id
1 'polypeptide(L)'
;MERDMXTXITRRSVXSGMMAGVTSXSLXPXXXSRVGPLDHXVRLSSNXNPYGPSKKAXXAASQASSMGAXXPSKITMELIESIAKKNNLNTSQVTLSSGSNEVLSAAVVAWGXRGKILXPEXTYDLHLGYAERTGTQVIRLPLDSEMSIDLDAFEDAIDDNVSMIYLCNPNNPTGKTIDGDVLRNFCRRVGRKVTVLVDEAYNELTEXPXYSSMADLIKDDENIIITRTFSKLYGMAGMRIGYAMGRPDLIKKVRNHVMAWPNIVGLAAANATYEENDFIEYSLNRINEGRKIVNGVFRKNGIEPLPSETNFVCADIGRQVSEFEPKLREVNVQVHRAYPLYPRHLRVSMGKIEDLERFSDVFTDIYQA
;
A
#
# COMPACT_ATOMS: atom_id res chain seq x y z
N MET A 1 51.58 -33.77 -3.28
CA MET A 1 51.18 -35.11 -2.80
C MET A 1 50.09 -34.90 -1.76
N GLU A 2 48.99 -35.38 -2.05
CA GLU A 2 47.76 -35.64 -1.31
C GLU A 2 46.52 -35.07 -2.00
N ARG A 3 45.66 -35.99 -2.27
CA ARG A 3 44.44 -35.81 -3.06
C ARG A 3 43.27 -35.47 -2.17
N ASP A 4 42.55 -34.48 -2.57
CA ASP A 4 41.23 -34.23 -2.02
C ASP A 4 40.21 -35.04 -2.81
N MET A 5 39.44 -35.86 -2.06
CA MET A 5 38.33 -36.63 -2.64
C MET A 5 36.99 -35.89 -2.40
N UNK A 6 36.29 -35.46 -3.32
CA UNK A 6 35.10 -34.93 -3.31
C UNK A 6 34.13 -35.97 -3.40
N THR A 7 33.61 -36.05 -2.44
CA THR A 7 32.50 -37.01 -2.36
C THR A 7 31.23 -36.50 -3.08
N UNK A 8 30.98 -36.96 -4.02
CA UNK A 8 29.95 -36.63 -4.72
C UNK A 8 28.79 -37.11 -4.14
N ILE A 9 27.89 -36.46 -3.84
CA ILE A 9 26.56 -36.79 -3.36
C ILE A 9 25.76 -37.29 -4.57
N THR A 10 25.53 -38.54 -4.64
CA THR A 10 24.73 -39.14 -5.73
C THR A 10 23.23 -38.95 -5.43
N ARG A 11 22.45 -38.71 -6.50
CA ARG A 11 21.00 -38.52 -6.50
C ARG A 11 20.17 -39.66 -5.86
N ARG A 12 20.79 -40.76 -5.45
CA ARG A 12 20.10 -41.92 -4.89
C ARG A 12 19.88 -41.86 -3.37
N SER A 13 20.49 -40.90 -2.67
CA SER A 13 20.39 -40.84 -1.21
C SER A 13 19.24 -40.00 -0.69
N VAL A 14 18.43 -39.49 -1.55
CA VAL A 14 17.29 -38.61 -1.16
C VAL A 14 15.89 -39.30 -1.11
N UNK A 15 15.97 -40.32 -1.43
CA UNK A 15 14.74 -40.92 -1.54
C UNK A 15 14.35 -41.88 -0.47
N SER A 16 14.97 -42.04 0.40
CA SER A 16 14.57 -43.02 1.41
C SER A 16 14.11 -42.44 2.75
N GLY A 17 13.85 -41.15 2.80
CA GLY A 17 13.55 -40.45 4.07
C GLY A 17 12.13 -39.92 4.28
N MET A 18 11.18 -40.21 3.39
CA MET A 18 9.84 -39.65 3.53
C MET A 18 8.74 -40.71 3.42
N MET A 19 8.67 -41.57 4.42
CA MET A 19 7.43 -42.27 4.75
C MET A 19 7.35 -42.46 6.27
N ALA A 20 6.97 -41.39 6.95
CA ALA A 20 6.52 -41.49 8.33
C ALA A 20 5.18 -40.78 8.42
N GLY A 21 4.20 -41.57 8.62
CA GLY A 21 2.82 -41.37 9.03
C GLY A 21 2.21 -39.98 9.09
N VAL A 22 1.41 -39.67 8.11
CA VAL A 22 0.36 -38.66 8.30
C VAL A 22 -0.79 -39.38 9.04
N THR A 23 -0.76 -39.34 10.34
CA THR A 23 -1.97 -39.64 11.13
C THR A 23 -2.83 -38.40 11.03
N SER A 24 -3.88 -38.49 10.22
CA SER A 24 -4.92 -37.48 10.16
C SER A 24 -5.73 -37.51 11.46
N UNK A 25 -5.57 -36.69 12.34
CA UNK A 25 -6.30 -36.49 13.35
C UNK A 25 -7.30 -35.63 12.94
N SER A 26 -8.21 -36.17 12.80
CA SER A 26 -9.38 -35.32 12.61
C SER A 26 -9.60 -34.53 13.88
N LEU A 27 -9.15 -33.30 13.88
CA LEU A 27 -9.46 -32.38 14.96
C LEU A 27 -10.88 -31.86 14.74
N UNK A 28 -11.68 -32.01 15.63
CA UNK A 28 -12.89 -31.51 15.64
C UNK A 28 -12.78 -30.11 15.71
N PRO A 29 -13.74 -29.75 15.16
CA PRO A 29 -13.76 -28.31 15.28
C PRO A 29 -13.91 -27.84 16.72
N UNK A 30 -13.05 -27.37 17.24
CA UNK A 30 -13.06 -26.88 18.44
C UNK A 30 -13.93 -25.77 18.43
N UNK A 31 -14.63 -25.71 18.92
CA UNK A 31 -15.32 -24.79 19.09
C UNK A 31 -14.57 -23.78 19.34
N UNK A 32 -14.39 -23.24 18.83
CA UNK A 32 -13.74 -22.23 18.93
C UNK A 32 -14.21 -21.53 20.02
N SER A 33 -13.56 -21.42 21.05
CA SER A 33 -13.75 -20.55 22.20
C SER A 33 -13.61 -19.08 21.72
N ARG A 34 -14.42 -18.23 22.23
CA ARG A 34 -14.34 -16.78 21.89
C ARG A 34 -12.97 -16.18 22.27
N VAL A 35 -12.29 -16.78 23.20
CA VAL A 35 -11.04 -16.27 23.76
C VAL A 35 -9.81 -17.03 23.25
N GLY A 36 -10.02 -18.19 22.64
CA GLY A 36 -8.91 -19.01 22.15
C GLY A 36 -8.30 -18.51 20.85
N PRO A 37 -7.09 -19.01 20.51
CA PRO A 37 -6.46 -18.66 19.24
C PRO A 37 -7.35 -19.00 18.06
N LEU A 38 -7.35 -18.14 17.04
CA LEU A 38 -8.06 -18.40 15.79
C LEU A 38 -7.39 -19.58 15.07
N ASP A 39 -8.18 -20.31 14.29
CA ASP A 39 -7.72 -21.50 13.57
C ASP A 39 -6.84 -21.19 12.35
N HIS A 40 -6.74 -19.91 12.00
CA HIS A 40 -5.89 -19.46 10.87
C HIS A 40 -5.37 -18.04 11.15
N UNK A 41 -4.42 -17.51 10.66
CA UNK A 41 -3.83 -16.29 10.77
C UNK A 41 -4.65 -15.30 10.16
N VAL A 42 -5.10 -14.55 10.81
CA VAL A 42 -5.87 -13.41 10.36
C VAL A 42 -4.91 -12.25 10.13
N ARG A 43 -4.75 -11.86 8.88
CA ARG A 43 -3.77 -10.84 8.49
C ARG A 43 -4.44 -9.48 8.36
N LEU A 44 -4.30 -8.65 9.39
CA LEU A 44 -4.86 -7.28 9.44
C LEU A 44 -3.72 -6.26 9.55
N SER A 45 -2.60 -6.52 8.87
CA SER A 45 -1.37 -5.72 9.05
C SER A 45 -0.87 -4.98 7.80
N SER A 46 -1.30 -5.38 6.58
CA SER A 46 -0.63 -4.96 5.35
C SER A 46 -1.53 -4.25 4.34
N ASN A 47 -2.70 -3.82 4.81
CA ASN A 47 -3.64 -3.07 3.97
C ASN A 47 -3.98 -3.79 2.64
N UNK A 48 -4.20 -4.99 2.63
CA UNK A 48 -4.53 -5.81 1.56
C UNK A 48 -5.98 -5.79 1.37
N ASN A 49 -6.44 -6.16 0.12
CA ASN A 49 -7.85 -6.51 -0.16
C ASN A 49 -7.96 -8.03 -0.27
N PRO A 50 -8.48 -8.72 0.75
CA PRO A 50 -8.49 -10.18 0.74
C PRO A 50 -9.54 -10.77 -0.22
N TYR A 51 -10.38 -9.95 -0.83
CA TYR A 51 -11.38 -10.38 -1.81
C TYR A 51 -10.81 -10.45 -3.24
N GLY A 52 -9.60 -9.92 -3.45
CA GLY A 52 -8.93 -9.96 -4.74
C GLY A 52 -7.76 -10.95 -4.78
N PRO A 53 -7.21 -11.15 -5.97
CA PRO A 53 -7.61 -10.54 -7.25
C PRO A 53 -8.95 -11.08 -7.75
N SER A 54 -9.59 -10.35 -8.67
CA SER A 54 -10.86 -10.78 -9.23
C SER A 54 -10.70 -12.07 -10.06
N LYS A 55 -11.81 -12.74 -10.31
CA LYS A 55 -11.81 -13.94 -11.16
C LYS A 55 -11.27 -13.64 -12.57
N LYS A 56 -11.62 -12.49 -13.13
CA LYS A 56 -11.09 -12.06 -14.43
C LYS A 56 -9.57 -11.84 -14.36
N ALA A 57 -9.14 -11.20 -13.34
CA ALA A 57 -7.71 -11.03 -13.13
C ALA A 57 -6.97 -12.37 -13.00
N UNK A 58 -7.49 -13.14 -12.32
CA UNK A 58 -6.93 -14.40 -12.10
C UNK A 58 -7.00 -15.25 -13.32
N UNK A 59 -7.84 -15.09 -14.29
CA UNK A 59 -7.92 -15.70 -15.53
C UNK A 59 -6.92 -15.21 -16.48
N ALA A 60 -6.84 -13.95 -16.54
CA ALA A 60 -5.87 -13.29 -17.42
C ALA A 60 -4.42 -13.62 -17.05
N ALA A 61 -4.14 -13.59 -15.74
CA ALA A 61 -2.79 -13.91 -15.24
C ALA A 61 -2.38 -15.33 -15.65
N SER A 62 -3.26 -16.28 -15.47
CA SER A 62 -3.00 -17.69 -15.81
C SER A 62 -2.69 -17.85 -17.31
N GLN A 63 -3.49 -17.22 -18.15
CA GLN A 63 -3.28 -17.27 -19.62
C GLN A 63 -1.93 -16.61 -19.98
N ALA A 64 -1.62 -15.49 -19.36
CA ALA A 64 -0.40 -14.73 -19.67
C ALA A 64 0.87 -15.46 -19.23
N SER A 65 0.78 -16.39 -18.27
CA SER A 65 1.95 -17.11 -17.77
C SER A 65 2.63 -17.92 -18.90
N SER A 66 1.85 -18.41 -19.88
CA SER A 66 2.40 -19.14 -21.03
C SER A 66 3.16 -18.23 -22.01
N MET A 67 3.01 -16.90 -21.87
CA MET A 67 3.67 -15.90 -22.71
C MET A 67 4.92 -15.31 -22.04
N GLY A 68 5.37 -15.91 -20.96
CA GLY A 68 6.47 -15.41 -20.14
C GLY A 68 7.83 -15.33 -20.83
N ALA A 69 7.97 -15.99 -21.98
CA ALA A 69 9.20 -15.89 -22.78
C ALA A 69 9.35 -14.58 -23.54
N UNK A 70 8.31 -13.74 -23.65
CA UNK A 70 8.34 -12.56 -24.43
C UNK A 70 8.36 -11.34 -23.55
N UNK A 71 8.85 -10.22 -23.95
CA UNK A 71 8.78 -9.01 -23.36
C UNK A 71 7.44 -8.57 -23.50
N PRO A 72 6.95 -7.87 -22.50
CA PRO A 72 5.52 -7.56 -22.49
C PRO A 72 5.14 -6.21 -23.13
N SER A 73 5.75 -5.86 -24.21
CA SER A 73 5.61 -4.52 -24.84
C SER A 73 4.15 -4.16 -25.16
N LYS A 74 3.43 -5.08 -25.81
CA LYS A 74 2.03 -4.82 -26.23
C LYS A 74 1.12 -4.61 -25.02
N ILE A 75 1.15 -5.53 -24.07
CA ILE A 75 0.27 -5.47 -22.91
C ILE A 75 0.62 -4.28 -21.99
N THR A 76 1.88 -3.89 -21.96
CA THR A 76 2.32 -2.67 -21.27
C THR A 76 1.66 -1.44 -21.88
N MET A 77 1.72 -1.32 -23.21
CA MET A 77 1.08 -0.17 -23.88
C MET A 77 -0.43 -0.15 -23.71
N GLU A 78 -1.07 -1.32 -23.78
CA GLU A 78 -2.53 -1.43 -23.55
C GLU A 78 -2.92 -0.90 -22.17
N LEU A 79 -2.16 -1.24 -21.13
CA LEU A 79 -2.46 -0.74 -19.79
C LEU A 79 -2.20 0.76 -19.68
N ILE A 80 -1.10 1.26 -20.27
CA ILE A 80 -0.81 2.71 -20.30
C ILE A 80 -1.97 3.46 -20.98
N GLU A 81 -2.44 2.95 -22.12
CA GLU A 81 -3.56 3.56 -22.85
C GLU A 81 -4.84 3.58 -22.02
N SER A 82 -5.14 2.48 -21.31
CA SER A 82 -6.32 2.40 -20.44
C SER A 82 -6.24 3.39 -19.29
N ILE A 83 -5.06 3.50 -18.66
CA ILE A 83 -4.85 4.45 -17.56
C ILE A 83 -4.98 5.88 -18.07
N ALA A 84 -4.34 6.19 -19.19
CA ALA A 84 -4.40 7.53 -19.79
C ALA A 84 -5.84 7.90 -20.12
N LYS A 85 -6.56 7.01 -20.79
CA LYS A 85 -7.97 7.24 -21.17
C LYS A 85 -8.84 7.51 -19.95
N LYS A 86 -8.74 6.66 -18.91
CA LYS A 86 -9.56 6.77 -17.69
C LYS A 86 -9.32 8.11 -16.97
N ASN A 87 -8.12 8.66 -17.09
CA ASN A 87 -7.74 9.91 -16.41
C ASN A 87 -7.71 11.12 -17.34
N ASN A 88 -8.18 10.96 -18.59
CA ASN A 88 -8.19 12.03 -19.62
C ASN A 88 -6.78 12.61 -19.85
N LEU A 89 -5.81 11.71 -19.97
CA LEU A 89 -4.40 12.06 -20.18
C LEU A 89 -3.88 11.45 -21.50
N ASN A 90 -2.72 11.87 -21.93
CA ASN A 90 -1.97 11.26 -23.02
C ASN A 90 -1.06 10.15 -22.47
N THR A 91 -0.68 9.20 -23.32
CA THR A 91 0.21 8.12 -22.91
C THR A 91 1.58 8.60 -22.42
N SER A 92 2.05 9.74 -22.93
CA SER A 92 3.31 10.36 -22.47
C SER A 92 3.25 10.85 -21.01
N GLN A 93 2.05 10.92 -20.45
CA GLN A 93 1.83 11.38 -19.07
C GLN A 93 1.70 10.23 -18.08
N VAL A 94 1.95 8.98 -18.51
CA VAL A 94 1.82 7.78 -17.68
C VAL A 94 3.07 6.92 -17.79
N THR A 95 3.55 6.39 -16.67
CA THR A 95 4.60 5.35 -16.67
C THR A 95 4.23 4.24 -15.68
N LEU A 96 4.40 3.00 -16.10
CA LEU A 96 4.14 1.82 -15.27
C LEU A 96 5.38 1.45 -14.44
N SER A 97 5.16 0.65 -13.41
CA SER A 97 6.23 0.15 -12.54
C SER A 97 5.86 -1.16 -11.87
N SER A 98 6.84 -1.80 -11.28
CA SER A 98 6.66 -3.02 -10.49
C SER A 98 6.18 -2.66 -9.09
N GLY A 99 4.89 -2.29 -9.01
CA GLY A 99 4.28 -1.70 -7.82
C GLY A 99 4.60 -0.22 -7.73
N SER A 100 3.74 0.56 -7.05
CA SER A 100 3.97 2.00 -6.92
C SER A 100 5.28 2.33 -6.20
N ASN A 101 5.79 1.40 -5.39
CA ASN A 101 7.04 1.63 -4.68
C ASN A 101 8.21 1.89 -5.62
N GLU A 102 8.21 1.28 -6.82
CA GLU A 102 9.26 1.53 -7.80
C GLU A 102 9.20 2.96 -8.35
N VAL A 103 8.01 3.45 -8.76
CA VAL A 103 7.91 4.84 -9.23
C VAL A 103 8.14 5.84 -8.11
N LEU A 104 7.72 5.53 -6.88
CA LEU A 104 8.03 6.36 -5.72
C LEU A 104 9.54 6.45 -5.52
N SER A 105 10.23 5.30 -5.54
CA SER A 105 11.69 5.27 -5.40
C SER A 105 12.39 6.00 -6.55
N ALA A 106 11.92 5.78 -7.77
CA ALA A 106 12.45 6.48 -8.96
C ALA A 106 12.33 7.99 -8.82
N ALA A 107 11.17 8.47 -8.36
CA ALA A 107 10.93 9.91 -8.20
C ALA A 107 11.86 10.51 -7.13
N VAL A 108 11.95 9.89 -5.95
CA VAL A 108 12.76 10.46 -4.88
C VAL A 108 14.25 10.41 -5.18
N VAL A 109 14.71 9.39 -5.90
CA VAL A 109 16.10 9.34 -6.36
C VAL A 109 16.36 10.44 -7.40
N ALA A 110 15.46 10.60 -8.38
CA ALA A 110 15.60 11.61 -9.44
C ALA A 110 15.64 13.03 -8.88
N TRP A 111 14.80 13.34 -7.93
CA TRP A 111 14.74 14.67 -7.31
C TRP A 111 15.78 14.85 -6.22
N GLY A 112 16.10 13.81 -5.52
CA GLY A 112 17.13 13.82 -4.48
C GLY A 112 18.52 14.31 -4.92
N UNK A 113 18.68 14.17 -5.96
CA UNK A 113 19.85 14.60 -6.57
C UNK A 113 19.91 16.04 -6.73
N ARG A 114 18.76 16.63 -6.55
CA ARG A 114 18.67 18.08 -6.83
C ARG A 114 18.48 18.90 -5.57
N GLY A 115 18.06 18.29 -4.49
CA GLY A 115 17.83 18.95 -3.23
C GLY A 115 17.14 18.07 -2.21
N LYS A 116 16.77 18.65 -1.07
CA LYS A 116 16.10 17.96 0.02
C LYS A 116 14.68 17.57 -0.38
N ILE A 117 14.18 16.49 0.28
CA ILE A 117 12.79 16.04 0.15
C ILE A 117 12.12 16.19 1.50
N LEU A 118 10.97 16.85 1.52
CA LEU A 118 10.17 17.00 2.73
C LEU A 118 9.11 15.88 2.78
N UNK A 119 8.79 15.19 3.88
CA UNK A 119 7.94 14.14 4.11
C UNK A 119 7.28 14.36 5.38
N PRO A 120 6.08 13.91 5.64
CA PRO A 120 5.55 13.84 7.01
C PRO A 120 6.28 12.77 7.81
N GLU A 121 6.41 12.98 9.10
CA GLU A 121 7.13 11.99 9.93
C GLU A 121 6.35 10.67 10.11
N UNK A 122 5.06 10.59 9.97
CA UNK A 122 4.31 9.46 10.05
C UNK A 122 3.58 9.30 8.82
N THR A 123 4.21 8.67 7.92
CA THR A 123 3.68 8.38 6.58
C THR A 123 4.26 7.08 6.04
N TYR A 124 3.80 6.64 4.85
CA TYR A 124 4.47 5.54 4.14
C TYR A 124 5.80 6.05 3.63
N ASP A 125 6.91 5.49 4.09
CA ASP A 125 8.22 6.10 3.86
C ASP A 125 9.30 5.14 3.39
N LEU A 126 8.96 3.95 2.90
CA LEU A 126 9.95 2.96 2.46
C LEU A 126 10.91 3.54 1.40
N HIS A 127 10.36 4.26 0.42
CA HIS A 127 11.14 4.88 -0.65
C HIS A 127 12.02 6.03 -0.13
N LEU A 128 11.56 6.74 0.90
CA LEU A 128 12.34 7.82 1.51
C LEU A 128 13.54 7.28 2.29
N GLY A 129 13.34 6.16 3.00
CA GLY A 129 14.45 5.47 3.65
C GLY A 129 15.48 4.97 2.64
N TYR A 130 15.03 4.52 1.48
CA TYR A 130 15.93 4.14 0.39
C TYR A 130 16.73 5.36 -0.11
N ALA A 131 16.04 6.49 -0.32
CA ALA A 131 16.69 7.72 -0.77
C ALA A 131 17.76 8.18 0.22
N GLU A 132 17.48 8.12 1.52
CA GLU A 132 18.44 8.46 2.56
C GLU A 132 19.70 7.59 2.47
N ARG A 133 19.51 6.28 2.30
CA ARG A 133 20.65 5.34 2.17
C ARG A 133 21.49 5.61 0.92
N THR A 134 20.91 6.25 -0.08
CA THR A 134 21.62 6.63 -1.31
C THR A 134 22.10 8.08 -1.31
N GLY A 135 21.99 8.76 -0.16
CA GLY A 135 22.60 10.09 0.03
C GLY A 135 21.66 11.28 -0.06
N THR A 136 20.36 11.07 -0.26
CA THR A 136 19.39 12.16 -0.30
C THR A 136 19.11 12.68 1.12
N GLN A 137 19.07 13.97 1.30
CA GLN A 137 18.65 14.58 2.55
C GLN A 137 17.11 14.60 2.59
N VAL A 138 16.54 13.98 3.63
CA VAL A 138 15.09 13.88 3.84
C VAL A 138 14.77 14.59 5.16
N ILE A 139 13.82 15.51 5.12
CA ILE A 139 13.37 16.29 6.29
C ILE A 139 11.95 15.86 6.63
N ARG A 140 11.76 15.37 7.83
CA ARG A 140 10.46 14.89 8.32
C ARG A 140 9.80 15.96 9.17
N LEU A 141 8.56 16.32 8.82
CA LEU A 141 7.79 17.33 9.55
C LEU A 141 6.70 16.64 10.37
N PRO A 142 6.52 17.05 11.64
CA PRO A 142 5.55 16.39 12.51
C PRO A 142 4.11 16.58 12.01
N LEU A 143 3.26 15.60 12.33
CA LEU A 143 1.82 15.77 12.18
C LEU A 143 1.31 16.77 13.23
N ASP A 144 0.15 17.37 12.97
CA ASP A 144 -0.46 18.28 13.94
C ASP A 144 -1.10 17.49 15.11
N SER A 145 -1.69 18.20 16.07
CA SER A 145 -2.27 17.61 17.27
C SER A 145 -3.43 16.66 16.98
N GLU A 146 -4.01 16.74 15.77
CA GLU A 146 -5.11 15.86 15.35
C GLU A 146 -4.65 14.76 14.42
N MET A 147 -3.34 14.52 14.33
CA MET A 147 -2.74 13.51 13.46
C MET A 147 -2.95 13.82 11.98
N SER A 148 -3.11 15.08 11.62
CA SER A 148 -3.21 15.52 10.22
C SER A 148 -1.89 16.04 9.71
N ILE A 149 -1.69 15.97 8.41
CA ILE A 149 -0.54 16.58 7.74
C ILE A 149 -0.71 18.11 7.82
N ASP A 150 0.31 18.80 8.32
CA ASP A 150 0.32 20.25 8.50
C ASP A 150 0.88 20.92 7.24
N LEU A 151 0.01 21.22 6.27
CA LEU A 151 0.43 21.81 4.99
C LEU A 151 1.11 23.16 5.17
N ASP A 152 0.70 23.96 6.16
CA ASP A 152 1.34 25.26 6.42
C ASP A 152 2.80 25.07 6.84
N ALA A 153 3.07 24.05 7.66
CA ALA A 153 4.46 23.73 8.07
C ALA A 153 5.31 23.33 6.85
N PHE A 154 4.72 22.60 5.89
CA PHE A 154 5.43 22.25 4.66
C PHE A 154 5.75 23.49 3.84
N GLU A 155 4.80 24.37 3.67
CA GLU A 155 5.00 25.61 2.88
C GLU A 155 6.09 26.46 3.52
N ASP A 156 6.08 26.60 4.85
CA ASP A 156 7.07 27.37 5.61
C ASP A 156 8.49 26.76 5.52
N ALA A 157 8.57 25.44 5.34
CA ALA A 157 9.86 24.72 5.29
C ALA A 157 10.53 24.78 3.91
N ILE A 158 9.85 25.27 2.88
CA ILE A 158 10.43 25.37 1.53
C ILE A 158 11.52 26.44 1.53
N ASP A 159 12.72 26.04 1.12
CA ASP A 159 13.84 26.96 0.85
C ASP A 159 14.45 26.60 -0.52
N ASP A 160 15.51 27.27 -0.91
CA ASP A 160 16.13 27.08 -2.22
C ASP A 160 16.75 25.68 -2.38
N ASN A 161 16.88 24.92 -1.30
CA ASN A 161 17.50 23.60 -1.33
C ASN A 161 16.46 22.46 -1.30
N VAL A 162 15.16 22.76 -1.30
CA VAL A 162 14.09 21.75 -1.34
C VAL A 162 13.73 21.48 -2.79
N SER A 163 13.75 20.21 -3.21
CA SER A 163 13.40 19.81 -4.59
C SER A 163 12.00 19.22 -4.68
N MET A 164 11.51 18.59 -3.61
CA MET A 164 10.25 17.83 -3.65
C MET A 164 9.58 17.78 -2.29
N ILE A 165 8.26 17.80 -2.30
CA ILE A 165 7.41 17.45 -1.15
C ILE A 165 6.72 16.13 -1.48
N TYR A 166 6.80 15.14 -0.58
CA TYR A 166 6.07 13.87 -0.67
C TYR A 166 4.88 13.90 0.29
N LEU A 167 3.69 13.61 -0.23
CA LEU A 167 2.48 13.47 0.56
C LEU A 167 1.78 12.18 0.17
N CYS A 168 1.33 11.40 1.16
CA CYS A 168 0.45 10.25 0.97
C CYS A 168 -0.96 10.69 1.32
N ASN A 169 -1.89 10.62 0.36
CA ASN A 169 -3.24 11.14 0.58
C ASN A 169 -4.29 10.25 -0.10
N PRO A 170 -5.12 9.54 0.65
CA PRO A 170 -5.17 9.44 2.12
C PRO A 170 -3.88 8.90 2.73
N ASN A 171 -3.56 9.37 3.93
CA ASN A 171 -2.27 9.05 4.55
C ASN A 171 -2.28 7.66 5.20
N ASN A 172 -1.19 6.94 5.03
CA ASN A 172 -0.89 5.72 5.76
C ASN A 172 0.19 6.08 6.79
N PRO A 173 -0.02 5.94 8.11
CA PRO A 173 -1.00 5.03 8.73
C PRO A 173 -2.27 5.67 9.28
N THR A 174 -2.46 6.98 9.21
CA THR A 174 -3.56 7.64 9.90
C THR A 174 -4.94 7.35 9.26
N GLY A 175 -4.98 7.11 7.96
CA GLY A 175 -6.22 6.94 7.21
C GLY A 175 -6.89 8.27 6.83
N LYS A 176 -6.35 9.39 7.29
CA LYS A 176 -6.97 10.71 7.09
C LYS A 176 -6.75 11.22 5.67
N THR A 177 -7.78 11.88 5.15
CA THR A 177 -7.77 12.49 3.81
C THR A 177 -7.72 14.00 3.97
N ILE A 178 -6.84 14.67 3.24
CA ILE A 178 -6.79 16.12 3.18
C ILE A 178 -7.95 16.58 2.29
N ASP A 179 -8.64 17.66 2.71
CA ASP A 179 -9.68 18.26 1.88
C ASP A 179 -9.14 18.54 0.46
N GLY A 180 -9.91 18.14 -0.56
CA GLY A 180 -9.45 18.21 -1.95
C GLY A 180 -9.10 19.64 -2.40
N ASP A 181 -9.93 20.63 -2.06
CA ASP A 181 -9.65 22.02 -2.45
C ASP A 181 -8.46 22.60 -1.70
N VAL A 182 -8.31 22.25 -0.43
CA VAL A 182 -7.16 22.69 0.37
C VAL A 182 -5.87 22.13 -0.23
N LEU A 183 -5.85 20.83 -0.57
CA LEU A 183 -4.65 20.23 -1.15
C LEU A 183 -4.37 20.77 -2.55
N ARG A 184 -5.42 20.96 -3.36
CA ARG A 184 -5.28 21.50 -4.72
C ARG A 184 -4.65 22.89 -4.70
N ASN A 185 -5.15 23.76 -3.82
CA ASN A 185 -4.62 25.11 -3.69
C ASN A 185 -3.16 25.10 -3.19
N PHE A 186 -2.86 24.22 -2.24
CA PHE A 186 -1.49 24.02 -1.76
C PHE A 186 -0.55 23.60 -2.92
N CYS A 187 -0.97 22.59 -3.69
CA CYS A 187 -0.15 22.10 -4.82
C CYS A 187 0.12 23.20 -5.85
N ARG A 188 -0.88 24.02 -6.16
CA ARG A 188 -0.70 25.14 -7.11
C ARG A 188 0.30 26.16 -6.58
N ARG A 189 0.18 26.52 -5.29
CA ARG A 189 1.09 27.53 -4.71
C ARG A 189 2.53 27.03 -4.67
N VAL A 190 2.74 25.86 -4.06
CA VAL A 190 4.10 25.36 -3.82
C VAL A 190 4.73 24.80 -5.10
N GLY A 191 3.91 24.38 -6.06
CA GLY A 191 4.39 23.85 -7.35
C GLY A 191 5.23 24.84 -8.14
N ARG A 192 5.10 26.12 -7.85
CA ARG A 192 5.94 27.16 -8.45
C ARG A 192 7.40 27.06 -8.02
N LYS A 193 7.66 26.37 -6.91
CA LYS A 193 9.00 26.26 -6.32
C LYS A 193 9.53 24.82 -6.28
N VAL A 194 8.65 23.86 -6.00
CA VAL A 194 9.03 22.45 -5.77
C VAL A 194 8.03 21.52 -6.46
N THR A 195 8.45 20.30 -6.79
CA THR A 195 7.55 19.27 -7.29
C THR A 195 6.81 18.64 -6.10
N VAL A 196 5.50 18.45 -6.23
CA VAL A 196 4.73 17.72 -5.22
C VAL A 196 4.47 16.31 -5.74
N LEU A 197 4.90 15.32 -4.99
CA LEU A 197 4.67 13.90 -5.25
C LEU A 197 3.53 13.45 -4.34
N VAL A 198 2.36 13.17 -4.91
CA VAL A 198 1.19 12.73 -4.13
C VAL A 198 0.97 11.24 -4.38
N ASP A 199 1.16 10.47 -3.32
CA ASP A 199 0.92 9.04 -3.34
C ASP A 199 -0.57 8.78 -3.07
N GLU A 200 -1.29 8.40 -4.11
CA GLU A 200 -2.73 8.16 -4.08
C GLU A 200 -3.05 6.66 -4.01
N ALA A 201 -2.26 5.88 -3.28
CA ALA A 201 -2.47 4.42 -3.18
C ALA A 201 -3.85 4.07 -2.63
N TYR A 202 -4.47 4.96 -1.88
CA TYR A 202 -5.77 4.73 -1.25
C TYR A 202 -6.88 5.64 -1.77
N ASN A 203 -6.60 6.47 -2.76
CA ASN A 203 -7.56 7.46 -3.26
C ASN A 203 -8.83 6.81 -3.80
N GLU A 204 -8.70 5.67 -4.48
CA GLU A 204 -9.84 4.96 -5.08
C GLU A 204 -10.82 4.42 -4.03
N LEU A 205 -10.41 4.40 -2.75
CA LEU A 205 -11.25 3.94 -1.64
C LEU A 205 -12.07 5.06 -1.00
N THR A 206 -11.78 6.33 -1.33
CA THR A 206 -12.46 7.49 -0.74
C THR A 206 -13.88 7.62 -1.30
N GLU A 207 -14.70 8.34 -0.58
CA GLU A 207 -16.08 8.62 -1.02
C GLU A 207 -16.14 9.40 -2.32
N UNK A 208 -15.22 10.41 -2.79
CA UNK A 208 -15.16 11.08 -3.71
C UNK A 208 -13.98 11.05 -4.31
N PRO A 209 -13.59 10.00 -4.84
CA PRO A 209 -12.22 9.96 -5.38
C PRO A 209 -11.87 11.07 -6.40
N UNK A 210 -12.64 11.43 -6.98
CA UNK A 210 -12.45 12.44 -7.89
C UNK A 210 -12.16 13.75 -7.31
N TYR A 211 -12.87 14.07 -6.24
CA TYR A 211 -12.63 15.30 -5.50
C TYR A 211 -11.29 15.26 -4.74
N SER A 212 -10.98 14.11 -4.17
CA SER A 212 -9.77 13.94 -3.36
C SER A 212 -8.49 13.82 -4.19
N SER A 213 -8.59 13.41 -5.44
CA SER A 213 -7.41 13.22 -6.32
C SER A 213 -6.89 14.56 -6.82
N MET A 214 -5.57 14.63 -6.97
CA MET A 214 -4.90 15.79 -7.59
C MET A 214 -4.62 15.57 -9.08
N ALA A 215 -5.19 14.53 -9.69
CA ALA A 215 -4.90 14.18 -11.10
C ALA A 215 -5.38 15.26 -12.08
N ASP A 216 -6.42 16.03 -11.74
CA ASP A 216 -6.89 17.12 -12.58
C ASP A 216 -5.82 18.22 -12.77
N LEU A 217 -4.92 18.38 -11.81
CA LEU A 217 -3.83 19.35 -11.91
C LEU A 217 -2.84 19.02 -13.02
N ILE A 218 -2.77 17.76 -13.45
CA ILE A 218 -1.88 17.35 -14.55
C ILE A 218 -2.30 18.04 -15.85
N LYS A 219 -3.60 18.17 -16.09
CA LYS A 219 -4.14 18.86 -17.27
C LYS A 219 -3.80 20.34 -17.29
N ASP A 220 -3.63 20.94 -16.12
CA ASP A 220 -3.28 22.35 -15.97
C ASP A 220 -1.76 22.57 -16.01
N ASP A 221 -1.00 21.52 -16.37
CA ASP A 221 0.47 21.54 -16.44
C ASP A 221 1.14 21.88 -15.10
N GLU A 222 0.47 21.59 -14.00
CA GLU A 222 1.04 21.85 -12.67
C GLU A 222 2.22 20.91 -12.39
N ASN A 223 3.08 21.33 -11.46
CA ASN A 223 4.31 20.63 -11.10
C ASN A 223 4.03 19.53 -10.06
N ILE A 224 3.32 18.50 -10.50
CA ILE A 224 2.81 17.45 -9.65
C ILE A 224 3.03 16.07 -10.30
N ILE A 225 3.33 15.08 -9.46
CA ILE A 225 3.37 13.67 -9.84
C ILE A 225 2.39 12.92 -8.95
N ILE A 226 1.54 12.10 -9.55
CA ILE A 226 0.59 11.25 -8.83
C ILE A 226 1.07 9.80 -8.98
N THR A 227 1.10 9.04 -7.89
CA THR A 227 1.34 7.60 -7.98
C THR A 227 0.12 6.82 -7.52
N ARG A 228 -0.15 5.68 -8.16
CA ARG A 228 -1.25 4.77 -7.81
C ARG A 228 -0.78 3.34 -7.94
N THR A 229 -1.59 2.42 -7.40
CA THR A 229 -1.20 1.01 -7.31
C THR A 229 -2.39 0.10 -7.53
N PHE A 230 -2.13 -1.09 -8.07
CA PHE A 230 -3.11 -2.18 -8.11
C PHE A 230 -3.10 -3.02 -6.83
N SER A 231 -2.22 -2.69 -5.88
CA SER A 231 -2.03 -3.48 -4.65
C SER A 231 -3.21 -3.42 -3.69
N LYS A 232 -4.00 -2.32 -3.70
CA LYS A 232 -5.01 -2.08 -2.67
C LYS A 232 -6.41 -2.47 -3.17
N LEU A 233 -7.15 -1.58 -3.81
CA LEU A 233 -8.52 -1.85 -4.24
C LEU A 233 -8.62 -3.13 -5.08
N TYR A 234 -7.69 -3.31 -6.02
CA TYR A 234 -7.74 -4.44 -6.96
C TYR A 234 -7.24 -5.76 -6.39
N GLY A 235 -6.73 -5.74 -5.15
CA GLY A 235 -6.30 -6.97 -4.47
C GLY A 235 -5.10 -7.65 -5.11
N MET A 236 -4.21 -6.89 -5.73
CA MET A 236 -3.09 -7.42 -6.52
C MET A 236 -1.73 -7.14 -5.90
N ALA A 237 -1.65 -7.03 -4.56
CA ALA A 237 -0.41 -6.64 -3.89
C ALA A 237 0.78 -7.54 -4.26
N GLY A 238 0.54 -8.83 -4.43
CA GLY A 238 1.58 -9.80 -4.80
C GLY A 238 1.96 -9.78 -6.27
N MET A 239 1.18 -9.12 -7.12
CA MET A 239 1.40 -9.10 -8.57
C MET A 239 2.28 -7.93 -9.02
N ARG A 240 2.52 -6.97 -8.15
CA ARG A 240 3.48 -5.88 -8.31
C ARG A 240 3.22 -5.02 -9.55
N ILE A 241 2.07 -4.33 -9.60
CA ILE A 241 1.76 -3.36 -10.66
C ILE A 241 1.38 -2.02 -10.01
N GLY A 242 2.01 -0.95 -10.48
CA GLY A 242 1.71 0.42 -10.08
C GLY A 242 2.07 1.38 -11.21
N TYR A 243 1.82 2.65 -11.00
CA TYR A 243 2.08 3.65 -12.04
C TYR A 243 2.20 5.05 -11.47
N ALA A 244 2.79 5.93 -12.27
CA ALA A 244 2.84 7.36 -12.01
C ALA A 244 2.21 8.12 -13.18
N MET A 245 1.60 9.25 -12.85
CA MET A 245 1.01 10.19 -13.81
C MET A 245 1.54 11.59 -13.54
N GLY A 246 1.76 12.36 -14.61
CA GLY A 246 2.22 13.73 -14.48
C GLY A 246 2.46 14.34 -15.85
N ARG A 247 2.89 15.58 -15.88
CA ARG A 247 3.29 16.27 -17.08
C ARG A 247 4.42 15.48 -17.79
N PRO A 248 4.48 15.45 -19.14
CA PRO A 248 5.42 14.56 -19.85
C PRO A 248 6.89 14.70 -19.43
N ASP A 249 7.35 15.92 -19.15
CA ASP A 249 8.74 16.14 -18.73
C ASP A 249 9.03 15.49 -17.35
N LEU A 250 8.07 15.57 -16.44
CA LEU A 250 8.22 14.95 -15.11
C LEU A 250 8.18 13.42 -15.21
N ILE A 251 7.27 12.90 -16.02
CA ILE A 251 7.14 11.43 -16.21
C ILE A 251 8.37 10.87 -16.91
N LYS A 252 8.93 11.59 -17.87
CA LYS A 252 10.19 11.18 -18.52
C LYS A 252 11.32 11.07 -17.50
N LYS A 253 11.40 12.04 -16.57
CA LYS A 253 12.42 12.02 -15.51
C LYS A 253 12.24 10.82 -14.57
N VAL A 254 10.99 10.52 -14.18
CA VAL A 254 10.69 9.34 -13.36
C VAL A 254 11.05 8.07 -14.13
N ARG A 255 10.59 7.96 -15.38
CA ARG A 255 10.83 6.77 -16.24
C ARG A 255 12.31 6.47 -16.40
N ASN A 256 13.16 7.47 -16.48
CA ASN A 256 14.60 7.29 -16.61
C ASN A 256 15.23 6.62 -15.40
N HIS A 257 14.51 6.53 -14.28
CA HIS A 257 14.96 5.89 -13.05
C HIS A 257 14.17 4.63 -12.72
N VAL A 258 13.23 4.22 -13.57
CA VAL A 258 12.53 2.93 -13.45
C VAL A 258 13.41 1.86 -14.11
N MET A 259 13.75 0.83 -13.35
CA MET A 259 14.84 -0.06 -13.73
C MET A 259 14.41 -1.28 -14.54
N ALA A 260 13.13 -1.66 -14.48
CA ALA A 260 12.69 -2.91 -15.09
C ALA A 260 11.25 -2.80 -15.61
N TRP A 261 10.91 -3.69 -16.54
CA TRP A 261 9.53 -3.83 -17.01
C TRP A 261 8.71 -4.57 -15.95
N PRO A 262 7.45 -4.19 -15.74
CA PRO A 262 6.57 -5.01 -14.92
C PRO A 262 6.36 -6.39 -15.55
N ASN A 263 6.06 -7.38 -14.72
CA ASN A 263 5.89 -8.76 -15.18
C ASN A 263 4.59 -8.92 -15.98
N ILE A 264 4.65 -9.79 -16.97
CA ILE A 264 3.53 -10.00 -17.91
C ILE A 264 2.26 -10.52 -17.20
N VAL A 265 2.42 -11.35 -16.19
CA VAL A 265 1.29 -11.93 -15.45
C VAL A 265 0.50 -10.85 -14.71
N GLY A 266 1.23 -9.96 -14.02
CA GLY A 266 0.61 -8.83 -13.33
C GLY A 266 -0.02 -7.83 -14.28
N LEU A 267 0.64 -7.56 -15.42
CA LEU A 267 0.10 -6.65 -16.44
C LEU A 267 -1.22 -7.17 -17.01
N ALA A 268 -1.30 -8.47 -17.30
CA ALA A 268 -2.53 -9.09 -17.82
C ALA A 268 -3.66 -9.01 -16.80
N ALA A 269 -3.35 -9.29 -15.52
CA ALA A 269 -4.33 -9.20 -14.45
C ALA A 269 -4.83 -7.75 -14.30
N ALA A 270 -3.91 -6.79 -14.33
CA ALA A 270 -4.26 -5.36 -14.20
C ALA A 270 -5.17 -4.90 -15.34
N ASN A 271 -4.82 -5.24 -16.58
CA ASN A 271 -5.65 -4.91 -17.74
C ASN A 271 -7.06 -5.48 -17.60
N ALA A 272 -7.18 -6.72 -17.11
CA ALA A 272 -8.48 -7.39 -17.00
C ALA A 272 -9.37 -6.75 -15.94
N THR A 273 -8.80 -6.21 -14.86
CA THR A 273 -9.58 -5.74 -13.71
C THR A 273 -9.73 -4.22 -13.62
N TYR A 274 -8.95 -3.46 -14.39
CA TYR A 274 -8.87 -1.99 -14.21
C TYR A 274 -10.24 -1.30 -14.37
N GLU A 275 -11.10 -1.82 -15.24
CA GLU A 275 -12.42 -1.28 -15.47
C GLU A 275 -13.52 -2.29 -15.08
N GLU A 276 -13.21 -3.24 -14.20
CA GLU A 276 -14.14 -4.27 -13.76
C GLU A 276 -15.03 -3.73 -12.63
N ASN A 277 -16.04 -2.95 -13.03
CA ASN A 277 -16.86 -2.18 -12.08
C ASN A 277 -17.54 -3.06 -11.03
N ASP A 278 -18.00 -4.25 -11.40
CA ASP A 278 -18.67 -5.16 -10.46
C ASP A 278 -17.72 -5.58 -9.31
N PHE A 279 -16.47 -5.90 -9.65
CA PHE A 279 -15.48 -6.27 -8.63
C PHE A 279 -15.08 -5.07 -7.78
N ILE A 280 -14.90 -3.90 -8.42
CA ILE A 280 -14.55 -2.66 -7.73
C ILE A 280 -15.64 -2.32 -6.70
N GLU A 281 -16.91 -2.32 -7.13
CA GLU A 281 -18.03 -2.01 -6.25
C GLU A 281 -18.15 -3.02 -5.11
N TYR A 282 -18.02 -4.31 -5.43
CA TYR A 282 -18.04 -5.38 -4.42
C TYR A 282 -16.95 -5.14 -3.36
N SER A 283 -15.71 -4.87 -3.81
CA SER A 283 -14.59 -4.64 -2.90
C SER A 283 -14.82 -3.41 -2.01
N LEU A 284 -15.29 -2.31 -2.60
CA LEU A 284 -15.58 -1.09 -1.85
C LEU A 284 -16.63 -1.36 -0.77
N ASN A 285 -17.70 -2.09 -1.12
CA ASN A 285 -18.75 -2.42 -0.14
C ASN A 285 -18.21 -3.27 1.01
N ARG A 286 -17.38 -4.28 0.70
CA ARG A 286 -16.78 -5.12 1.74
C ARG A 286 -15.82 -4.35 2.64
N ILE A 287 -15.00 -3.47 2.04
CA ILE A 287 -14.06 -2.63 2.79
C ILE A 287 -14.84 -1.68 3.72
N ASN A 288 -15.88 -1.05 3.20
CA ASN A 288 -16.69 -0.10 3.99
C ASN A 288 -17.38 -0.81 5.16
N GLU A 289 -17.93 -2.00 4.92
CA GLU A 289 -18.54 -2.82 5.98
C GLU A 289 -17.49 -3.21 7.03
N GLY A 290 -16.33 -3.64 6.58
CA GLY A 290 -15.23 -3.99 7.50
C GLY A 290 -14.79 -2.81 8.36
N ARG A 291 -14.69 -1.64 7.75
CA ARG A 291 -14.30 -0.43 8.48
C ARG A 291 -15.31 -0.08 9.58
N LYS A 292 -16.61 -0.28 9.31
CA LYS A 292 -17.65 -0.09 10.33
C LYS A 292 -17.47 -1.05 11.50
N ILE A 293 -17.12 -2.31 11.21
CA ILE A 293 -16.87 -3.31 12.27
C ILE A 293 -15.69 -2.88 13.13
N VAL A 294 -14.57 -2.50 12.52
CA VAL A 294 -13.36 -2.12 13.27
C VAL A 294 -13.60 -0.83 14.07
N ASN A 295 -14.25 0.17 13.48
CA ASN A 295 -14.61 1.39 14.21
C ASN A 295 -15.49 1.05 15.42
N GLY A 296 -16.45 0.16 15.23
CA GLY A 296 -17.34 -0.29 16.32
C GLY A 296 -16.59 -0.98 17.45
N VAL A 297 -15.62 -1.82 17.13
CA VAL A 297 -14.77 -2.49 18.13
C VAL A 297 -14.03 -1.45 18.97
N PHE A 298 -13.41 -0.47 18.33
CA PHE A 298 -12.69 0.57 19.06
C PHE A 298 -13.63 1.34 19.97
N ARG A 299 -14.77 1.83 19.43
CA ARG A 299 -15.72 2.64 20.23
C ARG A 299 -16.33 1.86 21.38
N LYS A 300 -16.63 0.58 21.19
CA LYS A 300 -17.12 -0.32 22.24
C LYS A 300 -16.13 -0.39 23.42
N ASN A 301 -14.85 -0.21 23.15
CA ASN A 301 -13.78 -0.25 24.15
C ASN A 301 -13.34 1.15 24.59
N GLY A 302 -14.13 2.18 24.30
CA GLY A 302 -13.82 3.56 24.71
C GLY A 302 -12.72 4.23 23.93
N ILE A 303 -12.39 3.69 22.75
CA ILE A 303 -11.33 4.22 21.88
C ILE A 303 -11.99 4.93 20.70
N GLU A 304 -11.62 6.18 20.44
CA GLU A 304 -12.14 6.90 19.26
C GLU A 304 -11.13 6.74 18.12
N PRO A 305 -11.49 6.03 17.03
CA PRO A 305 -10.59 5.88 15.89
C PRO A 305 -10.44 7.17 15.12
N LEU A 306 -9.29 7.35 14.47
CA LEU A 306 -9.11 8.44 13.52
C LEU A 306 -10.08 8.23 12.34
N PRO A 307 -10.67 9.31 11.79
CA PRO A 307 -11.52 9.15 10.60
C PRO A 307 -10.70 8.58 9.44
N SER A 308 -11.24 7.58 8.78
CA SER A 308 -10.55 6.91 7.67
C SER A 308 -11.48 6.65 6.51
N GLU A 309 -10.97 6.92 5.30
CA GLU A 309 -11.63 6.53 4.06
C GLU A 309 -10.83 5.44 3.33
N THR A 310 -9.95 4.73 4.08
CA THR A 310 -9.05 3.73 3.50
C THR A 310 -9.49 2.31 3.87
N ASN A 311 -8.67 1.32 3.54
CA ASN A 311 -8.88 -0.07 3.95
C ASN A 311 -8.11 -0.39 5.24
N PHE A 312 -7.99 0.59 6.12
CA PHE A 312 -7.44 0.40 7.46
C PHE A 312 -7.97 1.49 8.38
N VAL A 313 -7.83 1.25 9.68
CA VAL A 313 -8.24 2.20 10.72
C VAL A 313 -7.08 2.31 11.71
N CYS A 314 -6.79 3.53 12.14
CA CYS A 314 -5.76 3.82 13.13
C CYS A 314 -6.38 4.49 14.33
N ALA A 315 -5.92 4.11 15.53
CA ALA A 315 -6.46 4.67 16.78
C ALA A 315 -5.39 4.67 17.88
N ASP A 316 -5.43 5.70 18.72
CA ASP A 316 -4.68 5.71 19.98
C ASP A 316 -5.41 4.78 20.96
N ILE A 317 -4.84 3.63 21.26
CA ILE A 317 -5.47 2.64 22.13
C ILE A 317 -5.21 2.89 23.62
N GLY A 318 -4.54 3.98 23.98
CA GLY A 318 -4.30 4.36 25.37
C GLY A 318 -3.23 3.53 26.08
N ARG A 319 -2.56 2.63 25.38
CA ARG A 319 -1.49 1.79 25.92
C ARG A 319 -0.46 1.48 24.84
N GLN A 320 0.70 0.98 25.23
CA GLN A 320 1.80 0.69 24.31
C GLN A 320 1.42 -0.43 23.34
N VAL A 321 1.45 -0.16 22.04
CA VAL A 321 1.18 -1.17 21.01
C VAL A 321 2.21 -2.30 21.09
N SER A 322 3.46 -1.97 21.44
CA SER A 322 4.51 -3.00 21.58
C SER A 322 4.21 -4.03 22.65
N GLU A 323 3.35 -3.70 23.62
CA GLU A 323 2.91 -4.63 24.67
C GLU A 323 1.58 -5.31 24.31
N PHE A 324 0.74 -4.64 23.55
CA PHE A 324 -0.61 -5.13 23.20
C PHE A 324 -0.60 -6.03 21.96
N GLU A 325 0.12 -5.65 20.90
CA GLU A 325 0.14 -6.39 19.63
C GLU A 325 0.61 -7.85 19.81
N PRO A 326 1.62 -8.15 20.65
CA PRO A 326 1.99 -9.55 20.84
C PRO A 326 0.86 -10.42 21.40
N LYS A 327 -0.02 -9.86 22.21
CA LYS A 327 -1.18 -10.60 22.73
C LYS A 327 -2.17 -10.98 21.63
N LEU A 328 -2.36 -10.08 20.64
CA LEU A 328 -3.16 -10.39 19.46
C LEU A 328 -2.48 -11.49 18.62
N ARG A 329 -1.16 -11.40 18.47
CA ARG A 329 -0.39 -12.39 17.71
C ARG A 329 -0.48 -13.79 18.34
N GLU A 330 -0.54 -13.88 19.65
CA GLU A 330 -0.70 -15.16 20.37
C GLU A 330 -2.02 -15.87 20.03
N VAL A 331 -3.03 -15.10 19.61
CA VAL A 331 -4.33 -15.67 19.18
C VAL A 331 -4.49 -15.62 17.66
N ASN A 332 -3.37 -15.59 16.92
CA ASN A 332 -3.30 -15.64 15.46
C ASN A 332 -3.87 -14.41 14.75
N VAL A 333 -3.82 -13.24 15.38
CA VAL A 333 -4.22 -11.98 14.75
C VAL A 333 -2.97 -11.11 14.55
N GLN A 334 -2.66 -10.80 13.31
CA GLN A 334 -1.54 -9.92 12.94
C GLN A 334 -2.07 -8.52 12.62
N VAL A 335 -1.75 -7.55 13.46
CA VAL A 335 -1.96 -6.13 13.18
C VAL A 335 -0.60 -5.46 12.93
N HIS A 336 -0.59 -4.19 12.59
CA HIS A 336 0.67 -3.48 12.36
C HIS A 336 1.42 -3.33 13.69
N ARG A 337 2.74 -3.39 13.63
CA ARG A 337 3.61 -3.19 14.80
C ARG A 337 3.57 -1.71 15.23
N ALA A 338 4.08 -1.43 16.43
CA ALA A 338 4.13 -0.07 16.97
C ALA A 338 4.92 0.87 16.04
N TYR A 339 4.46 2.11 15.96
CA TYR A 339 5.18 3.19 15.29
C TYR A 339 6.09 3.86 16.32
N PRO A 340 7.41 3.98 16.08
CA PRO A 340 8.31 4.49 17.12
C PRO A 340 7.92 5.85 17.69
N LEU A 341 7.46 6.78 16.84
CA LEU A 341 7.09 8.13 17.29
C LEU A 341 5.66 8.24 17.79
N TYR A 342 4.84 7.19 17.56
CA TYR A 342 3.43 7.16 17.93
C TYR A 342 3.12 5.80 18.55
N PRO A 343 3.75 5.50 19.72
CA PRO A 343 3.79 4.11 20.25
C PRO A 343 2.45 3.57 20.73
N ARG A 344 1.43 4.43 20.89
CA ARG A 344 0.10 4.00 21.30
C ARG A 344 -0.89 3.90 20.14
N HIS A 345 -0.44 4.23 18.90
CA HIS A 345 -1.33 4.18 17.73
C HIS A 345 -1.27 2.79 17.09
N LEU A 346 -2.41 2.11 17.08
CA LEU A 346 -2.58 0.80 16.47
C LEU A 346 -3.29 0.97 15.12
N ARG A 347 -2.73 0.35 14.06
CA ARG A 347 -3.37 0.32 12.75
C ARG A 347 -3.88 -1.09 12.47
N VAL A 348 -5.16 -1.19 12.13
CA VAL A 348 -5.83 -2.45 11.79
C VAL A 348 -6.27 -2.37 10.34
N SER A 349 -5.76 -3.27 9.49
CA SER A 349 -6.17 -3.37 8.09
C SER A 349 -7.48 -4.14 7.97
N MET A 350 -8.22 -3.89 6.88
CA MET A 350 -9.45 -4.65 6.64
C MET A 350 -9.12 -6.07 6.19
N GLY A 351 -9.84 -7.02 6.75
CA GLY A 351 -9.84 -8.42 6.37
C GLY A 351 -11.20 -8.81 5.81
N LYS A 352 -11.42 -10.10 5.65
CA LYS A 352 -12.76 -10.61 5.35
C LYS A 352 -13.68 -10.33 6.53
N ILE A 353 -14.97 -10.14 6.24
CA ILE A 353 -15.95 -9.75 7.26
C ILE A 353 -15.96 -10.75 8.42
N GLU A 354 -15.97 -12.04 8.12
CA GLU A 354 -15.97 -13.09 9.16
C GLU A 354 -14.71 -13.04 10.03
N ASP A 355 -13.56 -12.68 9.46
CA ASP A 355 -12.31 -12.52 10.22
C ASP A 355 -12.37 -11.26 11.10
N LEU A 356 -12.98 -10.19 10.61
CA LEU A 356 -13.12 -8.95 11.39
C LEU A 356 -14.10 -9.13 12.55
N GLU A 357 -15.15 -9.92 12.37
CA GLU A 357 -16.09 -10.25 13.47
C GLU A 357 -15.37 -11.03 14.58
N ARG A 358 -14.54 -12.00 14.20
CA ARG A 358 -13.73 -12.74 15.18
C ARG A 358 -12.68 -11.84 15.83
N PHE A 359 -12.04 -10.98 15.06
CA PHE A 359 -11.12 -9.97 15.60
C PHE A 359 -11.81 -9.10 16.64
N SER A 360 -13.06 -8.71 16.38
CA SER A 360 -13.85 -7.89 17.30
C SER A 360 -13.97 -8.55 18.69
N ASP A 361 -14.32 -9.84 18.72
CA ASP A 361 -14.43 -10.57 19.97
C ASP A 361 -13.08 -10.70 20.69
N VAL A 362 -12.05 -11.09 19.94
CA VAL A 362 -10.70 -11.30 20.47
C VAL A 362 -10.11 -9.99 21.01
N PHE A 363 -10.27 -8.89 20.25
CA PHE A 363 -9.75 -7.59 20.67
C PHE A 363 -10.37 -7.15 21.99
N THR A 364 -11.70 -7.24 22.09
CA THR A 364 -12.41 -6.81 23.29
C THR A 364 -11.97 -7.63 24.52
N ASP A 365 -11.89 -8.95 24.38
CA ASP A 365 -11.47 -9.82 25.48
C ASP A 365 -10.06 -9.44 25.97
N ILE A 366 -9.12 -9.24 25.05
CA ILE A 366 -7.73 -8.90 25.42
C ILE A 366 -7.65 -7.48 26.01
N TYR A 367 -8.38 -6.53 25.42
CA TYR A 367 -8.31 -5.13 25.83
C TYR A 367 -8.91 -4.93 27.23
N GLN A 368 -9.95 -5.69 27.58
CA GLN A 368 -10.64 -5.59 28.87
C GLN A 368 -10.01 -6.48 29.95
N ALA A 369 -9.09 -7.37 29.59
CA ALA A 369 -8.37 -8.19 30.56
C ALA A 369 -7.34 -7.34 31.32
#